data_aaaf08dac79e5bda4f5116d0e976acf9
#
_entry.id   aaaf08dac79e5bda4f5116d0e976acf9
#
_cell.length_a   1.000
_cell.length_b   1.000
_cell.length_c   1.000
_cell.angle_alpha   90.00
_cell.angle_beta   90.00
_cell.angle_gamma   90.00
#
_symmetry.space_group_name_H-M   'P 1'
#
loop_
_entity.id
_entity.type
_entity.pdbx_description
1 polymer ?
#
loop_
_entity_poly.entity_id
_entity_poly.type
_entity_poly.pdbx_seq_one_letter_code
_entity_poly.pdbx_strand_id
1 'polypeptide(L)'
;MHEQAIRVRPAEPADHPAIRDILRTAYRQYTRDIPPAVWGPYLTDLLDLDRHAHHGQLLVAVVDEAIVGYAAFYPDASVQGFGWPAGWAGGRGLAVDPTFRGHGVAMTLLTALEDRARAAGAVVFAFHTSAFMTTAVALYERLGYCRAPRFDVDVNAHYGVPAARPWPALAYLRRLTARPAARNAA
;
A
#
# COMPACT_ATOMS: atom_id res chain seq x y z
N MET A 1 9.25 -28.92 -6.47
CA MET A 1 9.38 -27.43 -6.41
C MET A 1 9.12 -27.04 -4.97
N HIS A 2 10.15 -26.56 -4.23
CA HIS A 2 9.92 -26.00 -2.91
C HIS A 2 9.15 -24.69 -3.11
N GLU A 3 7.95 -24.61 -2.56
CA GLU A 3 7.21 -23.36 -2.45
C GLU A 3 8.01 -22.46 -1.50
N GLN A 4 8.66 -21.45 -2.07
CA GLN A 4 9.46 -20.51 -1.29
C GLN A 4 8.53 -19.73 -0.37
N ALA A 5 8.71 -19.90 0.94
CA ALA A 5 7.86 -19.26 1.94
C ALA A 5 8.09 -17.75 1.95
N ILE A 6 7.02 -16.97 1.67
CA ILE A 6 7.05 -15.51 1.78
C ILE A 6 6.87 -15.15 3.24
N ARG A 7 7.85 -14.48 3.84
CA ARG A 7 7.80 -13.95 5.20
C ARG A 7 7.61 -12.43 5.17
N VAL A 8 6.66 -11.92 5.95
CA VAL A 8 6.49 -10.47 6.13
C VAL A 8 7.00 -10.06 7.52
N ARG A 9 7.86 -9.03 7.54
CA ARG A 9 8.39 -8.46 8.78
C ARG A 9 8.40 -6.92 8.73
N PRO A 10 8.49 -6.24 9.87
CA PRO A 10 8.85 -4.83 9.89
C PRO A 10 10.16 -4.57 9.13
N ALA A 11 10.21 -3.45 8.44
CA ALA A 11 11.44 -3.00 7.79
C ALA A 11 12.39 -2.39 8.83
N GLU A 12 13.67 -2.59 8.61
CA GLU A 12 14.75 -1.97 9.36
C GLU A 12 15.41 -0.85 8.51
N PRO A 13 16.12 0.10 9.10
CA PRO A 13 16.80 1.15 8.33
C PRO A 13 17.74 0.60 7.25
N ALA A 14 18.36 -0.54 7.48
CA ALA A 14 19.21 -1.23 6.50
C ALA A 14 18.46 -1.69 5.24
N ASP A 15 17.13 -1.85 5.33
CA ASP A 15 16.28 -2.28 4.21
C ASP A 15 15.92 -1.10 3.27
N HIS A 16 16.06 0.14 3.72
CA HIS A 16 15.60 1.33 2.99
C HIS A 16 16.14 1.43 1.56
N PRO A 17 17.42 1.13 1.27
CA PRO A 17 17.91 1.12 -0.11
C PRO A 17 17.15 0.14 -1.00
N ALA A 18 16.97 -1.10 -0.56
CA ALA A 18 16.25 -2.14 -1.31
C ALA A 18 14.76 -1.77 -1.51
N ILE A 19 14.11 -1.21 -0.49
CA ILE A 19 12.72 -0.72 -0.59
C ILE A 19 12.62 0.36 -1.66
N ARG A 20 13.52 1.36 -1.66
CA ARG A 20 13.52 2.43 -2.67
C ARG A 20 13.73 1.89 -4.08
N ASP A 21 14.56 0.87 -4.26
CA ASP A 21 14.79 0.25 -5.57
C ASP A 21 13.57 -0.54 -6.06
N ILE A 22 12.91 -1.28 -5.17
CA ILE A 22 11.64 -1.96 -5.48
C ILE A 22 10.57 -0.94 -5.88
N LEU A 23 10.42 0.16 -5.11
CA LEU A 23 9.46 1.20 -5.41
C LEU A 23 9.73 1.83 -6.79
N ARG A 24 10.98 2.25 -7.06
CA ARG A 24 11.35 2.83 -8.37
C ARG A 24 11.05 1.86 -9.51
N THR A 25 11.44 0.60 -9.35
CA THR A 25 11.27 -0.43 -10.39
C THR A 25 9.81 -0.75 -10.62
N ALA A 26 9.03 -0.95 -9.55
CA ALA A 26 7.62 -1.28 -9.64
C ALA A 26 6.78 -0.15 -10.25
N TYR A 27 7.11 1.12 -9.93
CA TYR A 27 6.35 2.28 -10.40
C TYR A 27 6.82 2.82 -11.75
N ARG A 28 8.03 2.48 -12.22
CA ARG A 28 8.55 2.87 -13.53
C ARG A 28 7.59 2.57 -14.68
N GLN A 29 6.86 1.48 -14.61
CA GLN A 29 5.89 1.09 -15.64
C GLN A 29 4.78 2.14 -15.85
N TYR A 30 4.49 2.98 -14.86
CA TYR A 30 3.41 3.97 -14.87
C TYR A 30 3.86 5.38 -15.26
N THR A 31 5.12 5.58 -15.64
CA THR A 31 5.64 6.92 -16.00
C THR A 31 4.92 7.57 -17.18
N ARG A 32 4.29 6.76 -18.07
CA ARG A 32 3.50 7.26 -19.20
C ARG A 32 2.06 7.58 -18.84
N ASP A 33 1.56 7.00 -17.75
CA ASP A 33 0.18 7.15 -17.27
C ASP A 33 0.06 8.30 -16.27
N ILE A 34 1.16 8.66 -15.61
CA ILE A 34 1.20 9.74 -14.62
C ILE A 34 1.59 11.06 -15.31
N PRO A 35 0.83 12.15 -15.09
CA PRO A 35 1.18 13.44 -15.64
C PRO A 35 2.63 13.84 -15.28
N PRO A 36 3.45 14.30 -16.25
CA PRO A 36 4.87 14.61 -16.00
C PRO A 36 5.10 15.58 -14.83
N ALA A 37 4.24 16.58 -14.67
CA ALA A 37 4.33 17.54 -13.56
C ALA A 37 4.06 16.94 -12.19
N VAL A 38 3.33 15.82 -12.12
CA VAL A 38 3.01 15.10 -10.87
C VAL A 38 4.04 14.04 -10.55
N TRP A 39 4.68 13.45 -11.57
CA TRP A 39 5.60 12.32 -11.40
C TRP A 39 6.70 12.59 -10.38
N GLY A 40 7.35 13.75 -10.46
CA GLY A 40 8.42 14.13 -9.53
C GLY A 40 7.96 14.20 -8.08
N PRO A 41 6.98 15.05 -7.75
CA PRO A 41 6.40 15.14 -6.42
C PRO A 41 5.88 13.81 -5.89
N TYR A 42 5.17 13.04 -6.71
CA TYR A 42 4.63 11.73 -6.36
C TYR A 42 5.73 10.72 -6.01
N LEU A 43 6.79 10.65 -6.84
CA LEU A 43 7.91 9.74 -6.57
C LEU A 43 8.70 10.16 -5.33
N THR A 44 8.89 11.46 -5.13
CA THR A 44 9.56 11.99 -3.93
C THR A 44 8.80 11.57 -2.67
N ASP A 45 7.48 11.76 -2.66
CA ASP A 45 6.62 11.37 -1.56
C ASP A 45 6.66 9.85 -1.32
N LEU A 46 6.58 9.04 -2.38
CA LEU A 46 6.60 7.59 -2.29
C LEU A 46 7.92 7.05 -1.70
N LEU A 47 9.05 7.73 -1.97
CA LEU A 47 10.39 7.34 -1.52
C LEU A 47 10.79 7.93 -0.16
N ASP A 48 9.96 8.78 0.44
CA ASP A 48 10.20 9.37 1.76
C ASP A 48 9.84 8.37 2.87
N LEU A 49 10.67 7.34 2.99
CA LEU A 49 10.45 6.25 3.93
C LEU A 49 10.48 6.71 5.38
N ASP A 50 11.26 7.75 5.68
CA ASP A 50 11.41 8.28 7.04
C ASP A 50 10.10 8.95 7.49
N ARG A 51 9.45 9.72 6.60
CA ARG A 51 8.11 10.27 6.86
C ARG A 51 7.07 9.18 7.02
N HIS A 52 7.10 8.15 6.16
CA HIS A 52 6.17 7.03 6.28
C HIS A 52 6.39 6.24 7.57
N ALA A 53 7.63 6.03 8.00
CA ALA A 53 7.97 5.37 9.27
C ALA A 53 7.55 6.20 10.50
N HIS A 54 7.60 7.54 10.40
CA HIS A 54 7.19 8.43 11.50
C HIS A 54 5.71 8.30 11.85
N HIS A 55 4.86 8.08 10.86
CA HIS A 55 3.40 8.01 11.02
C HIS A 55 2.84 6.59 10.99
N GLY A 56 3.66 5.60 10.65
CA GLY A 56 3.20 4.23 10.43
C GLY A 56 4.30 3.20 10.62
N GLN A 57 4.11 2.03 10.04
CA GLN A 57 5.07 0.94 10.05
C GLN A 57 5.38 0.51 8.62
N LEU A 58 6.65 0.47 8.27
CA LEU A 58 7.11 -0.07 6.99
C LEU A 58 7.20 -1.59 7.09
N LEU A 59 6.70 -2.30 6.10
CA LEU A 59 6.74 -3.75 6.01
C LEU A 59 7.48 -4.19 4.75
N VAL A 60 8.26 -5.25 4.89
CA VAL A 60 8.89 -5.95 3.76
C VAL A 60 8.44 -7.39 3.68
N ALA A 61 8.25 -7.86 2.44
CA ALA A 61 8.13 -9.27 2.14
C ALA A 61 9.50 -9.81 1.74
N VAL A 62 9.89 -10.93 2.34
CA VAL A 62 11.21 -11.55 2.17
C VAL A 62 11.05 -12.98 1.68
N VAL A 63 11.85 -13.35 0.69
CA VAL A 63 12.00 -14.71 0.16
C VAL A 63 13.50 -15.00 0.09
N ASP A 64 13.96 -16.08 0.69
CA ASP A 64 15.39 -16.48 0.72
C ASP A 64 16.32 -15.31 1.07
N GLU A 65 16.00 -14.57 2.14
CA GLU A 65 16.71 -13.38 2.64
C GLU A 65 16.65 -12.15 1.70
N ALA A 66 16.12 -12.27 0.49
CA ALA A 66 15.93 -11.14 -0.42
C ALA A 66 14.62 -10.39 -0.13
N ILE A 67 14.65 -9.07 -0.11
CA ILE A 67 13.46 -8.23 -0.05
C ILE A 67 12.82 -8.22 -1.43
N VAL A 68 11.58 -8.70 -1.54
CA VAL A 68 10.85 -8.86 -2.79
C VAL A 68 9.57 -8.03 -2.86
N GLY A 69 9.20 -7.37 -1.79
CA GLY A 69 8.03 -6.50 -1.74
C GLY A 69 8.02 -5.57 -0.54
N TYR A 70 7.20 -4.53 -0.64
CA TYR A 70 7.08 -3.47 0.36
C TYR A 70 5.63 -2.98 0.47
N ALA A 71 5.25 -2.56 1.66
CA ALA A 71 4.06 -1.73 1.90
C ALA A 71 4.21 -0.94 3.21
N ALA A 72 3.68 0.29 3.25
CA ALA A 72 3.53 1.05 4.49
C ALA A 72 2.15 0.82 5.09
N PHE A 73 2.12 0.60 6.40
CA PHE A 73 0.92 0.49 7.23
C PHE A 73 0.72 1.74 8.06
N TYR A 74 -0.50 2.24 8.13
CA TYR A 74 -0.88 3.36 8.98
C TYR A 74 -2.00 2.92 9.93
N PRO A 75 -1.77 2.92 11.26
CA PRO A 75 -2.82 2.60 12.24
C PRO A 75 -3.96 3.64 12.22
N ASP A 76 -3.66 4.87 11.85
CA ASP A 76 -4.63 5.92 11.55
C ASP A 76 -4.32 6.51 10.16
N ALA A 77 -5.17 6.22 9.19
CA ALA A 77 -4.99 6.68 7.81
C ALA A 77 -5.21 8.19 7.63
N SER A 78 -5.84 8.87 8.58
CA SER A 78 -6.11 10.31 8.50
C SER A 78 -4.83 11.15 8.41
N VAL A 79 -3.72 10.65 8.98
CA VAL A 79 -2.41 11.30 8.94
C VAL A 79 -1.79 11.38 7.54
N GLN A 80 -2.31 10.61 6.57
CA GLN A 80 -1.81 10.62 5.19
C GLN A 80 -2.24 11.87 4.40
N GLY A 81 -3.19 12.67 4.91
CA GLY A 81 -3.67 13.88 4.23
C GLY A 81 -4.60 13.63 3.04
N PHE A 82 -5.16 12.41 2.90
CA PHE A 82 -6.05 12.01 1.82
C PHE A 82 -7.54 11.99 2.22
N GLY A 83 -7.91 12.65 3.32
CA GLY A 83 -9.30 12.80 3.74
C GLY A 83 -9.92 11.54 4.36
N TRP A 84 -9.14 10.57 4.77
CA TRP A 84 -9.64 9.41 5.50
C TRP A 84 -10.16 9.79 6.89
N PRO A 85 -11.27 9.19 7.36
CA PRO A 85 -11.73 9.37 8.73
C PRO A 85 -10.69 8.89 9.75
N ALA A 86 -10.61 9.59 10.89
CA ALA A 86 -9.80 9.14 12.02
C ALA A 86 -10.26 7.75 12.51
N GLY A 87 -9.32 6.91 12.96
CA GLY A 87 -9.58 5.56 13.43
C GLY A 87 -9.76 4.50 12.33
N TRP A 88 -9.65 4.91 11.05
CA TRP A 88 -9.49 3.96 9.95
C TRP A 88 -8.00 3.64 9.76
N ALA A 89 -7.66 2.38 9.62
CA ALA A 89 -6.31 2.01 9.23
C ALA A 89 -6.12 2.11 7.71
N GLY A 90 -4.88 2.29 7.29
CA GLY A 90 -4.57 2.42 5.86
C GLY A 90 -3.29 1.76 5.42
N GLY A 91 -3.16 1.62 4.11
CA GLY A 91 -1.96 1.16 3.43
C GLY A 91 -1.50 2.14 2.36
N ARG A 92 -0.19 2.13 2.08
CA ARG A 92 0.39 2.95 1.01
C ARG A 92 1.61 2.27 0.38
N GLY A 93 1.86 2.57 -0.90
CA GLY A 93 3.09 2.21 -1.59
C GLY A 93 3.30 0.70 -1.79
N LEU A 94 2.21 -0.09 -1.82
CA LEU A 94 2.32 -1.52 -2.10
C LEU A 94 3.07 -1.76 -3.40
N ALA A 95 4.23 -2.38 -3.29
CA ALA A 95 5.10 -2.69 -4.41
C ALA A 95 5.67 -4.10 -4.31
N VAL A 96 5.83 -4.75 -5.45
CA VAL A 96 6.43 -6.08 -5.58
C VAL A 96 7.48 -6.02 -6.68
N ASP A 97 8.64 -6.60 -6.41
CA ASP A 97 9.67 -6.79 -7.42
C ASP A 97 9.06 -7.48 -8.64
N PRO A 98 9.22 -6.94 -9.85
CA PRO A 98 8.63 -7.51 -11.07
C PRO A 98 8.93 -9.00 -11.27
N THR A 99 10.10 -9.47 -10.84
CA THR A 99 10.51 -10.88 -10.97
C THR A 99 9.78 -11.82 -10.02
N PHE A 100 9.16 -11.27 -8.95
CA PHE A 100 8.38 -12.02 -7.96
C PHE A 100 6.87 -11.80 -8.09
N ARG A 101 6.41 -11.16 -9.17
CA ARG A 101 4.97 -11.05 -9.44
C ARG A 101 4.35 -12.40 -9.75
N GLY A 102 3.06 -12.55 -9.41
CA GLY A 102 2.34 -13.83 -9.60
C GLY A 102 2.59 -14.87 -8.49
N HIS A 103 3.54 -14.65 -7.59
CA HIS A 103 3.88 -15.58 -6.49
C HIS A 103 3.17 -15.28 -5.17
N GLY A 104 2.14 -14.44 -5.15
CA GLY A 104 1.34 -14.17 -3.93
C GLY A 104 1.90 -13.07 -3.01
N VAL A 105 3.04 -12.44 -3.33
CA VAL A 105 3.71 -11.42 -2.48
C VAL A 105 2.77 -10.28 -2.10
N ALA A 106 2.05 -9.70 -3.06
CA ALA A 106 1.11 -8.59 -2.80
C ALA A 106 -0.03 -9.03 -1.87
N MET A 107 -0.57 -10.23 -2.05
CA MET A 107 -1.62 -10.78 -1.20
C MET A 107 -1.13 -11.00 0.23
N THR A 108 0.09 -11.54 0.40
CA THR A 108 0.70 -11.75 1.71
C THR A 108 0.94 -10.42 2.45
N LEU A 109 1.42 -9.39 1.73
CA LEU A 109 1.56 -8.04 2.29
C LEU A 109 0.20 -7.45 2.71
N LEU A 110 -0.84 -7.53 1.86
CA LEU A 110 -2.17 -7.04 2.19
C LEU A 110 -2.76 -7.74 3.41
N THR A 111 -2.62 -9.06 3.51
CA THR A 111 -3.04 -9.82 4.69
C THR A 111 -2.32 -9.32 5.95
N ALA A 112 -1.01 -9.12 5.87
CA ALA A 112 -0.23 -8.61 6.99
C ALA A 112 -0.62 -7.17 7.40
N LEU A 113 -1.00 -6.31 6.45
CA LEU A 113 -1.54 -4.97 6.73
C LEU A 113 -2.90 -5.06 7.44
N GLU A 114 -3.82 -5.90 6.95
CA GLU A 114 -5.12 -6.09 7.58
C GLU A 114 -5.03 -6.69 8.99
N ASP A 115 -4.12 -7.63 9.22
CA ASP A 115 -3.91 -8.21 10.56
C ASP A 115 -3.42 -7.15 11.55
N ARG A 116 -2.55 -6.23 11.10
CA ARG A 116 -2.13 -5.07 11.90
C ARG A 116 -3.26 -4.09 12.15
N ALA A 117 -4.10 -3.86 11.16
CA ALA A 117 -5.28 -3.01 11.30
C ALA A 117 -6.24 -3.59 12.35
N ARG A 118 -6.49 -4.90 12.31
CA ARG A 118 -7.31 -5.60 13.32
C ARG A 118 -6.68 -5.52 14.70
N ALA A 119 -5.37 -5.73 14.79
CA ALA A 119 -4.63 -5.63 16.07
C ALA A 119 -4.67 -4.21 16.65
N ALA A 120 -4.70 -3.18 15.80
CA ALA A 120 -4.88 -1.79 16.21
C ALA A 120 -6.35 -1.42 16.53
N GLY A 121 -7.30 -2.36 16.41
CA GLY A 121 -8.73 -2.14 16.66
C GLY A 121 -9.47 -1.40 15.54
N ALA A 122 -8.86 -1.25 14.37
CA ALA A 122 -9.51 -0.59 13.25
C ALA A 122 -10.64 -1.47 12.67
N VAL A 123 -11.76 -0.84 12.35
CA VAL A 123 -12.95 -1.49 11.75
C VAL A 123 -12.97 -1.35 10.23
N VAL A 124 -12.12 -0.49 9.67
CA VAL A 124 -11.96 -0.27 8.24
C VAL A 124 -10.48 -0.21 7.90
N PHE A 125 -10.10 -0.87 6.81
CA PHE A 125 -8.82 -0.71 6.15
C PHE A 125 -9.04 -0.08 4.79
N ALA A 126 -8.29 0.98 4.47
CA ALA A 126 -8.51 1.79 3.27
C ALA A 126 -7.18 2.22 2.62
N PHE A 127 -7.23 2.48 1.32
CA PHE A 127 -6.09 2.99 0.55
C PHE A 127 -6.56 3.60 -0.77
N HIS A 128 -5.64 4.31 -1.43
CA HIS A 128 -5.85 4.81 -2.79
C HIS A 128 -5.03 4.02 -3.81
N THR A 129 -5.55 3.93 -5.02
CA THR A 129 -4.90 3.39 -6.20
C THR A 129 -5.23 4.28 -7.41
N SER A 130 -4.80 3.91 -8.61
CA SER A 130 -5.13 4.63 -9.84
C SER A 130 -5.78 3.70 -10.86
N ALA A 131 -6.66 4.25 -11.72
CA ALA A 131 -7.39 3.46 -12.72
C ALA A 131 -6.47 2.70 -13.68
N PHE A 132 -5.29 3.25 -13.98
CA PHE A 132 -4.31 2.60 -14.85
C PHE A 132 -3.57 1.42 -14.17
N MET A 133 -3.63 1.30 -12.85
CA MET A 133 -3.06 0.18 -12.10
C MET A 133 -4.00 -1.04 -12.15
N THR A 134 -4.37 -1.47 -13.34
CA THR A 134 -5.43 -2.47 -13.59
C THR A 134 -5.21 -3.80 -12.86
N THR A 135 -3.97 -4.28 -12.81
CA THR A 135 -3.62 -5.51 -12.08
C THR A 135 -3.85 -5.37 -10.57
N ALA A 136 -3.52 -4.21 -10.00
CA ALA A 136 -3.73 -3.93 -8.59
C ALA A 136 -5.23 -3.79 -8.28
N VAL A 137 -5.98 -3.08 -9.13
CA VAL A 137 -7.44 -2.93 -9.01
C VAL A 137 -8.11 -4.31 -9.03
N ALA A 138 -7.80 -5.16 -10.02
CA ALA A 138 -8.36 -6.51 -10.10
C ALA A 138 -8.02 -7.38 -8.88
N LEU A 139 -6.82 -7.23 -8.30
CA LEU A 139 -6.43 -7.91 -7.07
C LEU A 139 -7.30 -7.44 -5.90
N TYR A 140 -7.46 -6.13 -5.72
CA TYR A 140 -8.24 -5.57 -4.62
C TYR A 140 -9.71 -5.98 -4.68
N GLU A 141 -10.34 -5.90 -5.84
CA GLU A 141 -11.73 -6.30 -6.04
C GLU A 141 -11.94 -7.80 -5.76
N ARG A 142 -11.02 -8.65 -6.23
CA ARG A 142 -11.04 -10.10 -5.94
C ARG A 142 -10.89 -10.40 -4.45
N LEU A 143 -10.15 -9.57 -3.70
CA LEU A 143 -9.99 -9.69 -2.26
C LEU A 143 -11.16 -9.07 -1.47
N GLY A 144 -12.18 -8.54 -2.14
CA GLY A 144 -13.38 -7.99 -1.51
C GLY A 144 -13.24 -6.55 -1.02
N TYR A 145 -12.26 -5.80 -1.53
CA TYR A 145 -12.23 -4.34 -1.35
C TYR A 145 -13.28 -3.68 -2.25
N CYS A 146 -13.98 -2.72 -1.70
CA CYS A 146 -15.04 -1.99 -2.39
C CYS A 146 -14.58 -0.57 -2.73
N ARG A 147 -15.00 -0.10 -3.91
CA ARG A 147 -14.84 1.30 -4.31
C ARG A 147 -15.58 2.23 -3.36
N ALA A 148 -14.95 3.34 -3.02
CA ALA A 148 -15.50 4.37 -2.13
C ALA A 148 -15.34 5.77 -2.74
N PRO A 149 -16.06 6.11 -3.85
CA PRO A 149 -15.82 7.31 -4.66
C PRO A 149 -15.87 8.63 -3.88
N ARG A 150 -16.60 8.68 -2.76
CA ARG A 150 -16.67 9.87 -1.89
C ARG A 150 -15.32 10.24 -1.23
N PHE A 151 -14.36 9.33 -1.27
CA PHE A 151 -13.01 9.51 -0.75
C PHE A 151 -11.96 9.58 -1.88
N ASP A 152 -12.37 9.67 -3.14
CA ASP A 152 -11.42 9.91 -4.23
C ASP A 152 -10.75 11.27 -4.04
N VAL A 153 -9.48 11.34 -4.35
CA VAL A 153 -8.67 12.55 -4.18
C VAL A 153 -8.12 12.99 -5.52
N ASP A 154 -8.17 14.30 -5.79
CA ASP A 154 -7.41 14.87 -6.91
C ASP A 154 -5.94 14.96 -6.54
N VAL A 155 -5.13 14.11 -7.17
CA VAL A 155 -3.68 14.01 -6.91
C VAL A 155 -2.95 15.31 -7.33
N ASN A 156 -3.44 16.02 -8.35
CA ASN A 156 -2.86 17.29 -8.75
C ASN A 156 -3.01 18.31 -7.60
N ALA A 157 -4.20 18.41 -7.05
CA ALA A 157 -4.47 19.30 -5.91
C ALA A 157 -3.67 18.90 -4.67
N HIS A 158 -3.53 17.59 -4.40
CA HIS A 158 -2.76 17.08 -3.27
C HIS A 158 -1.28 17.49 -3.34
N TYR A 159 -0.68 17.45 -4.52
CA TYR A 159 0.72 17.86 -4.71
C TYR A 159 0.90 19.33 -5.12
N GLY A 160 -0.18 20.12 -5.13
CA GLY A 160 -0.11 21.53 -5.50
C GLY A 160 0.27 21.77 -6.97
N VAL A 161 -0.01 20.81 -7.85
CA VAL A 161 0.31 20.87 -9.28
C VAL A 161 -0.88 21.43 -10.04
N PRO A 162 -0.76 22.60 -10.70
CA PRO A 162 -1.82 23.12 -11.56
C PRO A 162 -2.10 22.17 -12.74
N ALA A 163 -3.35 21.79 -12.94
CA ALA A 163 -3.75 20.95 -14.06
C ALA A 163 -5.14 21.32 -14.59
N ALA A 164 -5.32 21.19 -15.91
CA ALA A 164 -6.59 21.48 -16.57
C ALA A 164 -7.66 20.40 -16.26
N ARG A 165 -7.24 19.22 -15.83
CA ARG A 165 -8.15 18.12 -15.48
C ARG A 165 -7.70 17.47 -14.18
N PRO A 166 -8.63 17.07 -13.29
CA PRO A 166 -8.32 16.29 -12.11
C PRO A 166 -7.65 14.96 -12.48
N TRP A 167 -6.70 14.52 -11.66
CA TRP A 167 -6.15 13.17 -11.74
C TRP A 167 -6.56 12.40 -10.48
N PRO A 168 -7.62 11.57 -10.57
CA PRO A 168 -8.17 10.94 -9.39
C PRO A 168 -7.31 9.76 -8.88
N ALA A 169 -6.97 9.78 -7.60
CA ALA A 169 -6.65 8.58 -6.88
C ALA A 169 -7.96 7.93 -6.42
N LEU A 170 -8.14 6.67 -6.81
CA LEU A 170 -9.35 5.91 -6.56
C LEU A 170 -9.31 5.30 -5.16
N ALA A 171 -10.27 5.63 -4.35
CA ALA A 171 -10.41 5.11 -3.00
C ALA A 171 -11.01 3.70 -2.98
N TYR A 172 -10.36 2.80 -2.25
CA TYR A 172 -10.85 1.45 -1.93
C TYR A 172 -10.83 1.23 -0.43
N LEU A 173 -11.83 0.52 0.06
CA LEU A 173 -11.90 0.15 1.47
C LEU A 173 -12.44 -1.27 1.67
N ARG A 174 -12.11 -1.84 2.82
CA ARG A 174 -12.68 -3.08 3.31
C ARG A 174 -13.07 -2.93 4.78
N ARG A 175 -14.29 -3.34 5.13
CA ARG A 175 -14.67 -3.51 6.53
C ARG A 175 -13.95 -4.72 7.10
N LEU A 176 -13.30 -4.53 8.24
CA LEU A 176 -12.61 -5.60 8.93
C LEU A 176 -13.56 -6.23 9.95
N THR A 177 -13.81 -7.53 9.82
CA THR A 177 -14.48 -8.30 10.89
C THR A 177 -13.45 -8.63 11.96
N ALA A 178 -13.86 -8.63 13.23
CA ALA A 178 -13.03 -9.14 14.30
C ALA A 178 -12.59 -10.58 13.95
N ARG A 179 -11.32 -10.88 14.11
CA ARG A 179 -10.83 -12.25 13.95
C ARG A 179 -11.51 -13.08 15.03
N PRO A 180 -12.18 -14.22 14.70
CA PRO A 180 -12.71 -15.09 15.74
C PRO A 180 -11.56 -15.45 16.68
N ALA A 181 -11.77 -15.26 17.99
CA ALA A 181 -10.79 -15.66 18.98
C ALA A 181 -10.37 -17.10 18.70
N ALA A 182 -9.06 -17.34 18.63
CA ALA A 182 -8.56 -18.70 18.50
C ALA A 182 -9.19 -19.52 19.63
N ARG A 183 -10.00 -20.53 19.28
CA ARG A 183 -10.50 -21.47 20.27
C ARG A 183 -9.26 -22.11 20.90
N ASN A 184 -8.97 -21.75 22.14
CA ASN A 184 -8.01 -22.49 22.93
C ASN A 184 -8.53 -23.94 22.98
N ALA A 185 -7.88 -24.82 22.24
CA ALA A 185 -8.04 -26.24 22.45
C ALA A 185 -7.44 -26.55 23.82
N ALA A 186 -8.30 -26.85 24.78
CA ALA A 186 -7.95 -27.40 26.07
C ALA A 186 -7.55 -28.86 25.88
#